data_7908e6de90a1a1139d589068c44fe3a1
#
_entry.id   7908e6de90a1a1139d589068c44fe3a1
#
_cell.length_a   1.000
_cell.length_b   1.000
_cell.length_c   1.000
_cell.angle_alpha   90.00
_cell.angle_beta   90.00
_cell.angle_gamma   90.00
#
_symmetry.space_group_name_H-M   'P 1'
#
loop_
_entity.id
_entity.type
_entity.pdbx_description
1 polymer ?
#
loop_
_entity_poly.entity_id
_entity_poly.type
_entity_poly.pdbx_seq_one_letter_code
_entity_poly.pdbx_strand_id
1 'polypeptide(L)'
;GAFILIDEVSLVENMERAPLHPLDQFRAFQAMRDKGMTEEAIAAAFFVSVTVVKQRLRLTSVSPTLLEIYADDGMTLEQLMAFTVSSDHARQEQVWDAIKDSWQKEPYQIRRMLTETAVRASDKRAIFIGVDAYEAAGGIVLRDLFQSDDGGWLQDPVLLDRMVAEKLKATADQIAEEGWKWIEVAVSFPYGHDDGLRELSGVTVDLTDEERVTREALREEYDRIEAEYSQADELPDVIDQRLGEIEQVLEAFENRPVSYDQADIAIAGAFVSLDADGSLSIDRGYVRAEDEPQAEPDGEASEGDQPDTPAAQRAVITIGGK
;
A
#
# COMPACT_ATOMS: atom_id res chain seq x y z
N GLY A 1 28.10 44.53 1.18
CA GLY A 1 28.22 44.60 -0.25
C GLY A 1 28.75 43.28 -0.79
N ALA A 2 27.84 42.41 -1.27
CA ALA A 2 28.25 41.18 -1.94
C ALA A 2 28.78 41.53 -3.32
N PHE A 3 30.03 41.22 -3.59
CA PHE A 3 30.57 41.24 -4.94
C PHE A 3 29.94 40.10 -5.74
N ILE A 4 28.91 40.39 -6.52
CA ILE A 4 28.44 39.53 -7.59
C ILE A 4 29.51 39.58 -8.66
N LEU A 5 30.13 38.45 -9.00
CA LEU A 5 31.15 38.36 -10.02
C LEU A 5 30.54 38.75 -11.39
N ILE A 6 31.35 39.43 -12.24
CA ILE A 6 30.93 39.94 -13.56
C ILE A 6 30.32 38.84 -14.43
N ASP A 7 30.75 37.60 -14.28
CA ASP A 7 30.20 36.42 -14.99
C ASP A 7 28.78 36.05 -14.57
N GLU A 8 28.43 36.31 -13.30
CA GLU A 8 27.05 36.01 -12.79
C GLU A 8 26.05 37.07 -13.29
N VAL A 9 26.47 38.33 -13.36
CA VAL A 9 25.62 39.41 -13.90
C VAL A 9 25.40 39.23 -15.40
N SER A 10 26.44 38.82 -16.13
CA SER A 10 26.34 38.54 -17.56
C SER A 10 25.41 37.36 -17.88
N LEU A 11 25.38 36.33 -17.03
CA LEU A 11 24.50 35.19 -17.21
C LEU A 11 23.02 35.53 -16.98
N VAL A 12 22.74 36.33 -15.93
CA VAL A 12 21.39 36.83 -15.63
C VAL A 12 20.88 37.79 -16.71
N GLU A 13 21.73 38.67 -17.22
CA GLU A 13 21.37 39.61 -18.29
C GLU A 13 21.06 38.90 -19.61
N ASN A 14 21.73 37.77 -19.91
CA ASN A 14 21.44 36.96 -21.08
C ASN A 14 20.11 36.19 -21.00
N MET A 15 19.60 35.89 -19.80
CA MET A 15 18.29 35.28 -19.61
C MET A 15 17.10 36.16 -19.97
N GLU A 16 17.26 37.51 -19.92
CA GLU A 16 16.23 38.46 -20.33
C GLU A 16 16.06 38.53 -21.85
N ARG A 17 17.08 38.11 -22.62
CA ARG A 17 17.11 38.22 -24.08
C ARG A 17 16.73 36.96 -24.87
N ALA A 18 16.96 35.78 -24.32
CA ALA A 18 16.49 34.51 -24.88
C ALA A 18 16.46 33.46 -23.74
N PRO A 19 15.44 32.57 -23.68
CA PRO A 19 15.41 31.54 -22.68
C PRO A 19 16.64 30.63 -22.85
N LEU A 20 17.46 30.52 -21.77
CA LEU A 20 18.60 29.60 -21.75
C LEU A 20 18.15 28.17 -21.96
N HIS A 21 18.98 27.41 -22.69
CA HIS A 21 18.76 25.98 -22.82
C HIS A 21 18.62 25.31 -21.41
N PRO A 22 17.72 24.35 -21.19
CA PRO A 22 17.51 23.73 -19.88
C PRO A 22 18.78 23.18 -19.23
N LEU A 23 19.75 22.69 -20.02
CA LEU A 23 21.07 22.25 -19.53
C LEU A 23 21.94 23.40 -19.03
N ASP A 24 21.88 24.56 -19.68
CA ASP A 24 22.65 25.72 -19.25
C ASP A 24 22.06 26.29 -17.96
N GLN A 25 20.72 26.29 -17.83
CA GLN A 25 20.05 26.59 -16.56
C GLN A 25 20.48 25.60 -15.46
N PHE A 26 20.47 24.30 -15.75
CA PHE A 26 20.91 23.28 -14.82
C PHE A 26 22.35 23.50 -14.36
N ARG A 27 23.31 23.71 -15.29
CA ARG A 27 24.72 23.95 -14.98
C ARG A 27 24.90 25.20 -14.13
N ALA A 28 24.16 26.26 -14.44
CA ALA A 28 24.20 27.51 -13.68
C ALA A 28 23.65 27.32 -12.27
N PHE A 29 22.51 26.64 -12.10
CA PHE A 29 21.90 26.35 -10.79
C PHE A 29 22.80 25.47 -9.95
N GLN A 30 23.41 24.43 -10.55
CA GLN A 30 24.35 23.56 -9.87
C GLN A 30 25.56 24.32 -9.36
N ALA A 31 26.18 25.16 -10.22
CA ALA A 31 27.32 25.96 -9.82
C ALA A 31 27.00 26.92 -8.66
N MET A 32 25.80 27.46 -8.59
CA MET A 32 25.36 28.30 -7.47
C MET A 32 25.08 27.50 -6.21
N ARG A 33 24.46 26.32 -6.34
CA ARG A 33 24.28 25.41 -5.21
C ARG A 33 25.60 24.96 -4.60
N ASP A 34 26.60 24.68 -5.44
CA ASP A 34 27.95 24.28 -5.00
C ASP A 34 28.65 25.41 -4.24
N LYS A 35 28.29 26.69 -4.51
CA LYS A 35 28.73 27.88 -3.76
C LYS A 35 27.91 28.10 -2.47
N GLY A 36 26.99 27.21 -2.12
CA GLY A 36 26.18 27.25 -0.89
C GLY A 36 24.92 28.13 -0.98
N MET A 37 24.46 28.51 -2.18
CA MET A 37 23.16 29.19 -2.32
C MET A 37 22.01 28.27 -2.13
N THR A 38 20.94 28.75 -1.48
CA THR A 38 19.67 27.99 -1.34
C THR A 38 18.86 28.04 -2.64
N GLU A 39 17.93 27.12 -2.79
CA GLU A 39 17.06 27.02 -3.96
C GLU A 39 16.21 28.28 -4.13
N GLU A 40 15.78 28.93 -3.02
CA GLU A 40 15.05 30.17 -3.01
C GLU A 40 15.93 31.35 -3.51
N ALA A 41 17.20 31.37 -3.08
CA ALA A 41 18.15 32.40 -3.52
C ALA A 41 18.48 32.25 -5.02
N ILE A 42 18.62 31.01 -5.50
CA ILE A 42 18.82 30.72 -6.94
C ILE A 42 17.56 31.14 -7.72
N ALA A 43 16.37 30.75 -7.25
CA ALA A 43 15.09 31.09 -7.87
C ALA A 43 14.92 32.62 -8.01
N ALA A 44 15.24 33.36 -6.94
CA ALA A 44 15.20 34.80 -6.95
C ALA A 44 16.23 35.43 -7.91
N ALA A 45 17.46 34.88 -7.99
CA ALA A 45 18.52 35.37 -8.87
C ALA A 45 18.19 35.18 -10.36
N PHE A 46 17.46 34.10 -10.70
CA PHE A 46 17.11 33.79 -12.08
C PHE A 46 15.65 34.11 -12.46
N PHE A 47 14.89 34.73 -11.57
CA PHE A 47 13.48 35.11 -11.78
C PHE A 47 12.60 33.94 -12.19
N VAL A 48 12.86 32.75 -11.60
CA VAL A 48 12.10 31.53 -11.81
C VAL A 48 11.47 31.06 -10.51
N SER A 49 10.52 30.13 -10.59
CA SER A 49 9.96 29.51 -9.36
C SER A 49 10.97 28.53 -8.72
N VAL A 50 10.88 28.36 -7.41
CA VAL A 50 11.68 27.36 -6.67
C VAL A 50 11.46 25.95 -7.25
N THR A 51 10.24 25.66 -7.71
CA THR A 51 9.91 24.40 -8.39
C THR A 51 10.77 24.16 -9.63
N VAL A 52 10.96 25.19 -10.46
CA VAL A 52 11.84 25.10 -11.64
C VAL A 52 13.29 24.85 -11.25
N VAL A 53 13.80 25.49 -10.20
CA VAL A 53 15.15 25.22 -9.68
C VAL A 53 15.29 23.78 -9.23
N LYS A 54 14.35 23.28 -8.40
CA LYS A 54 14.33 21.89 -7.95
C LYS A 54 14.30 20.90 -9.12
N GLN A 55 13.45 21.13 -10.09
CA GLN A 55 13.36 20.30 -11.29
C GLN A 55 14.68 20.26 -12.07
N ARG A 56 15.33 21.41 -12.29
CA ARG A 56 16.60 21.44 -13.02
C ARG A 56 17.73 20.79 -12.23
N LEU A 57 17.82 21.04 -10.93
CA LEU A 57 18.82 20.40 -10.07
C LEU A 57 18.65 18.87 -9.97
N ARG A 58 17.45 18.35 -10.22
CA ARG A 58 17.22 16.90 -10.29
C ARG A 58 17.97 16.24 -11.45
N LEU A 59 18.32 16.96 -12.51
CA LEU A 59 19.10 16.42 -13.62
C LEU A 59 20.51 15.97 -13.20
N THR A 60 20.98 16.30 -11.98
CA THR A 60 22.20 15.72 -11.40
C THR A 60 22.14 14.21 -11.23
N SER A 61 20.95 13.62 -11.12
CA SER A 61 20.77 12.16 -11.03
C SER A 61 20.86 11.45 -12.38
N VAL A 62 20.93 12.20 -13.49
CA VAL A 62 21.01 11.61 -14.83
C VAL A 62 22.45 11.38 -15.22
N SER A 63 22.71 10.24 -15.89
CA SER A 63 24.01 9.90 -16.44
C SER A 63 24.59 11.04 -17.29
N PRO A 64 25.87 11.37 -17.14
CA PRO A 64 26.55 12.34 -18.01
C PRO A 64 26.40 12.05 -19.51
N THR A 65 26.44 10.77 -19.89
CA THR A 65 26.24 10.31 -21.27
C THR A 65 24.85 10.73 -21.80
N LEU A 66 23.80 10.58 -21.00
CA LEU A 66 22.44 10.99 -21.41
C LEU A 66 22.28 12.52 -21.46
N LEU A 67 22.98 13.25 -20.60
CA LEU A 67 23.01 14.71 -20.67
C LEU A 67 23.69 15.20 -21.95
N GLU A 68 24.75 14.51 -22.42
CA GLU A 68 25.40 14.81 -23.71
C GLU A 68 24.47 14.51 -24.89
N ILE A 69 23.79 13.36 -24.88
CA ILE A 69 22.81 13.00 -25.93
C ILE A 69 21.69 14.04 -26.00
N TYR A 70 21.23 14.55 -24.86
CA TYR A 70 20.24 15.64 -24.83
C TYR A 70 20.83 16.96 -25.34
N ALA A 71 22.10 17.26 -25.02
CA ALA A 71 22.77 18.45 -25.53
C ALA A 71 22.89 18.47 -27.05
N ASP A 72 23.00 17.27 -27.67
CA ASP A 72 23.09 17.06 -29.10
C ASP A 72 21.70 16.84 -29.76
N ASP A 73 20.60 17.23 -29.09
CA ASP A 73 19.21 17.07 -29.53
C ASP A 73 18.80 15.60 -29.83
N GLY A 74 19.50 14.62 -29.26
CA GLY A 74 19.24 13.19 -29.43
C GLY A 74 18.01 12.69 -28.68
N MET A 75 17.52 13.45 -27.70
CA MET A 75 16.30 13.19 -26.95
C MET A 75 15.59 14.47 -26.54
N THR A 76 14.31 14.37 -26.14
CA THR A 76 13.56 15.53 -25.63
C THR A 76 13.84 15.75 -24.13
N LEU A 77 13.54 16.96 -23.63
CA LEU A 77 13.63 17.27 -22.22
C LEU A 77 12.75 16.34 -21.37
N GLU A 78 11.54 16.00 -21.84
CA GLU A 78 10.61 15.13 -21.13
C GLU A 78 11.14 13.70 -21.02
N GLN A 79 11.81 13.21 -22.06
CA GLN A 79 12.52 11.92 -22.01
C GLN A 79 13.68 11.96 -21.01
N LEU A 80 14.51 13.02 -21.05
CA LEU A 80 15.60 13.19 -20.07
C LEU A 80 15.08 13.24 -18.62
N MET A 81 14.00 13.98 -18.39
CA MET A 81 13.36 14.06 -17.08
C MET A 81 12.85 12.71 -16.59
N ALA A 82 12.40 11.82 -17.49
CA ALA A 82 11.96 10.48 -17.12
C ALA A 82 13.09 9.61 -16.54
N PHE A 83 14.34 9.84 -16.93
CA PHE A 83 15.50 9.13 -16.36
C PHE A 83 15.82 9.51 -14.93
N THR A 84 15.33 10.66 -14.44
CA THR A 84 15.60 11.11 -13.06
C THR A 84 14.94 10.27 -11.98
N VAL A 85 14.03 9.36 -12.35
CA VAL A 85 13.37 8.41 -11.43
C VAL A 85 14.39 7.51 -10.74
N SER A 86 15.48 7.14 -11.41
CA SER A 86 16.56 6.32 -10.84
C SER A 86 17.87 7.09 -10.89
N SER A 87 18.74 6.90 -9.91
CA SER A 87 20.12 7.41 -9.91
C SER A 87 21.14 6.38 -10.40
N ASP A 88 20.70 5.20 -10.83
CA ASP A 88 21.57 4.17 -11.41
C ASP A 88 21.90 4.51 -12.87
N HIS A 89 23.05 5.16 -13.07
CA HIS A 89 23.50 5.60 -14.39
C HIS A 89 23.66 4.43 -15.38
N ALA A 90 24.16 3.28 -14.92
CA ALA A 90 24.34 2.11 -15.79
C ALA A 90 22.97 1.61 -16.29
N ARG A 91 21.98 1.54 -15.41
CA ARG A 91 20.61 1.17 -15.78
C ARG A 91 19.96 2.20 -16.71
N GLN A 92 20.19 3.49 -16.45
CA GLN A 92 19.69 4.56 -17.33
C GLN A 92 20.22 4.40 -18.75
N GLU A 93 21.54 4.23 -18.92
CA GLU A 93 22.20 4.05 -20.22
C GLU A 93 21.73 2.77 -20.92
N GLN A 94 21.59 1.66 -20.19
CA GLN A 94 21.05 0.41 -20.71
C GLN A 94 19.62 0.58 -21.26
N VAL A 95 18.76 1.29 -20.51
CA VAL A 95 17.38 1.58 -20.93
C VAL A 95 17.39 2.44 -22.19
N TRP A 96 18.23 3.47 -22.25
CA TRP A 96 18.35 4.31 -23.46
C TRP A 96 18.83 3.52 -24.66
N ASP A 97 19.86 2.70 -24.51
CA ASP A 97 20.37 1.87 -25.61
C ASP A 97 19.31 0.90 -26.16
N ALA A 98 18.43 0.40 -25.31
CA ALA A 98 17.34 -0.47 -25.71
C ALA A 98 16.25 0.25 -26.54
N ILE A 99 16.06 1.58 -26.34
CA ILE A 99 14.96 2.32 -26.96
C ILE A 99 15.38 3.37 -27.97
N LYS A 100 16.66 3.77 -28.06
CA LYS A 100 17.14 4.89 -28.90
C LYS A 100 16.74 4.77 -30.37
N ASP A 101 16.69 3.54 -30.91
CA ASP A 101 16.32 3.24 -32.28
C ASP A 101 14.85 2.81 -32.41
N SER A 102 14.08 2.77 -31.30
CA SER A 102 12.67 2.42 -31.31
C SER A 102 11.80 3.66 -31.58
N TRP A 103 10.62 3.42 -32.17
CA TRP A 103 9.56 4.42 -32.23
C TRP A 103 8.86 4.63 -30.86
N GLN A 104 9.04 3.69 -29.92
CA GLN A 104 8.48 3.73 -28.57
C GLN A 104 9.46 4.35 -27.58
N LYS A 105 9.64 5.68 -27.63
CA LYS A 105 10.54 6.42 -26.72
C LYS A 105 9.77 7.33 -25.76
N GLU A 106 8.51 7.04 -25.51
CA GLU A 106 7.69 7.90 -24.66
C GLU A 106 8.20 7.92 -23.21
N PRO A 107 8.15 9.07 -22.53
CA PRO A 107 8.65 9.20 -21.15
C PRO A 107 8.07 8.17 -20.18
N TYR A 108 6.80 7.77 -20.34
CA TYR A 108 6.18 6.76 -19.48
C TYR A 108 6.82 5.37 -19.66
N GLN A 109 7.31 5.05 -20.87
CA GLN A 109 8.00 3.78 -21.11
C GLN A 109 9.38 3.74 -20.47
N ILE A 110 10.10 4.86 -20.52
CA ILE A 110 11.39 5.01 -19.85
C ILE A 110 11.21 4.78 -18.33
N ARG A 111 10.22 5.45 -17.72
CA ARG A 111 9.89 5.24 -16.30
C ARG A 111 9.56 3.78 -16.01
N ARG A 112 8.69 3.19 -16.80
CA ARG A 112 8.30 1.78 -16.63
C ARG A 112 9.49 0.84 -16.67
N MET A 113 10.41 1.02 -17.63
CA MET A 113 11.60 0.17 -17.75
C MET A 113 12.58 0.36 -16.59
N LEU A 114 12.67 1.58 -16.05
CA LEU A 114 13.53 1.88 -14.88
C LEU A 114 12.95 1.32 -13.58
N THR A 115 11.63 1.13 -13.50
CA THR A 115 10.92 0.71 -12.28
C THR A 115 10.33 -0.70 -12.38
N GLU A 116 10.60 -1.46 -13.45
CA GLU A 116 9.96 -2.75 -13.72
C GLU A 116 10.19 -3.82 -12.63
N THR A 117 11.30 -3.74 -11.91
CA THR A 117 11.65 -4.66 -10.83
C THR A 117 11.28 -4.12 -9.44
N ALA A 118 10.85 -2.87 -9.36
CA ALA A 118 10.52 -2.22 -8.10
C ALA A 118 9.03 -2.40 -7.75
N VAL A 119 8.71 -2.37 -6.47
CA VAL A 119 7.34 -2.48 -5.95
C VAL A 119 6.76 -1.08 -5.76
N ARG A 120 5.54 -0.84 -6.22
CA ARG A 120 4.87 0.46 -6.00
C ARG A 120 4.62 0.70 -4.52
N ALA A 121 4.72 1.96 -4.09
CA ALA A 121 4.37 2.33 -2.72
C ALA A 121 2.87 2.09 -2.40
N SER A 122 2.01 2.01 -3.43
CA SER A 122 0.59 1.63 -3.32
C SER A 122 0.36 0.10 -3.27
N ASP A 123 1.40 -0.73 -3.38
CA ASP A 123 1.29 -2.17 -3.14
C ASP A 123 0.97 -2.43 -1.66
N LYS A 124 0.06 -3.36 -1.38
CA LYS A 124 -0.37 -3.67 -0.01
C LYS A 124 0.78 -4.00 0.95
N ARG A 125 1.86 -4.62 0.47
CA ARG A 125 3.06 -4.92 1.26
C ARG A 125 3.78 -3.64 1.67
N ALA A 126 3.90 -2.69 0.72
CA ALA A 126 4.54 -1.41 0.96
C ALA A 126 3.71 -0.52 1.91
N ILE A 127 2.38 -0.54 1.78
CA ILE A 127 1.46 0.14 2.70
C ILE A 127 1.59 -0.44 4.11
N PHE A 128 1.56 -1.78 4.24
CA PHE A 128 1.67 -2.48 5.52
C PHE A 128 2.96 -2.16 6.27
N ILE A 129 4.09 -2.08 5.57
CA ILE A 129 5.39 -1.74 6.19
C ILE A 129 5.49 -0.24 6.45
N GLY A 130 5.03 0.57 5.52
CA GLY A 130 5.26 2.02 5.47
C GLY A 130 6.60 2.36 4.82
N VAL A 131 6.58 3.40 3.97
CA VAL A 131 7.75 3.85 3.22
C VAL A 131 8.89 4.27 4.14
N ASP A 132 8.58 5.00 5.21
CA ASP A 132 9.60 5.49 6.17
C ASP A 132 10.32 4.33 6.87
N ALA A 133 9.60 3.27 7.24
CA ALA A 133 10.19 2.09 7.86
C ALA A 133 11.08 1.31 6.88
N TYR A 134 10.67 1.25 5.61
CA TYR A 134 11.46 0.64 4.56
C TYR A 134 12.78 1.39 4.31
N GLU A 135 12.73 2.74 4.23
CA GLU A 135 13.93 3.59 4.10
C GLU A 135 14.84 3.48 5.33
N ALA A 136 14.26 3.44 6.54
CA ALA A 136 15.02 3.24 7.78
C ALA A 136 15.74 1.88 7.82
N ALA A 137 15.21 0.86 7.15
CA ALA A 137 15.84 -0.45 6.98
C ALA A 137 16.93 -0.47 5.88
N GLY A 138 17.21 0.66 5.23
CA GLY A 138 18.20 0.83 4.17
C GLY A 138 17.64 0.62 2.75
N GLY A 139 16.34 0.53 2.60
CA GLY A 139 15.68 0.46 1.31
C GLY A 139 15.75 1.79 0.55
N ILE A 140 15.81 1.72 -0.77
CA ILE A 140 15.82 2.90 -1.64
C ILE A 140 14.43 3.05 -2.26
N VAL A 141 13.88 4.25 -2.18
CA VAL A 141 12.62 4.61 -2.83
C VAL A 141 12.89 5.50 -4.04
N LEU A 142 12.49 5.02 -5.20
CA LEU A 142 12.54 5.77 -6.45
C LEU A 142 11.34 6.73 -6.48
N ARG A 143 11.58 8.00 -6.86
CA ARG A 143 10.56 9.05 -6.89
C ARG A 143 10.52 9.75 -8.25
N ASP A 144 9.33 9.99 -8.77
CA ASP A 144 9.14 10.91 -9.89
C ASP A 144 8.81 12.31 -9.36
N LEU A 145 9.70 13.25 -9.53
CA LEU A 145 9.48 14.65 -9.11
C LEU A 145 8.70 15.49 -10.11
N PHE A 146 8.41 14.94 -11.28
CA PHE A 146 7.75 15.68 -12.37
C PHE A 146 6.29 15.26 -12.54
N GLN A 147 5.91 14.07 -12.05
CA GLN A 147 4.55 13.57 -12.08
C GLN A 147 4.17 13.02 -10.71
N SER A 148 2.88 12.89 -10.46
CA SER A 148 2.39 12.14 -9.30
C SER A 148 2.84 10.69 -9.43
N ASP A 149 3.49 10.16 -8.40
CA ASP A 149 4.04 8.81 -8.35
C ASP A 149 3.39 7.95 -7.25
N ASP A 150 2.33 8.46 -6.62
CA ASP A 150 1.57 7.80 -5.54
C ASP A 150 2.48 7.21 -4.45
N GLY A 151 3.53 7.95 -4.10
CA GLY A 151 4.51 7.53 -3.09
C GLY A 151 5.75 6.84 -3.65
N GLY A 152 5.87 6.63 -4.96
CA GLY A 152 7.05 6.12 -5.64
C GLY A 152 7.14 4.59 -5.73
N TRP A 153 8.38 4.08 -5.83
CA TRP A 153 8.67 2.66 -6.02
C TRP A 153 9.80 2.20 -5.09
N LEU A 154 9.58 1.12 -4.36
CA LEU A 154 10.54 0.46 -3.50
C LEU A 154 11.45 -0.41 -4.35
N GLN A 155 12.75 -0.11 -4.38
CA GLN A 155 13.70 -0.70 -5.34
C GLN A 155 14.06 -2.14 -5.01
N ASP A 156 14.06 -2.54 -3.75
CA ASP A 156 14.41 -3.88 -3.28
C ASP A 156 13.18 -4.67 -2.79
N PRO A 157 12.54 -5.48 -3.67
CA PRO A 157 11.43 -6.33 -3.29
C PRO A 157 11.78 -7.38 -2.23
N VAL A 158 13.04 -7.87 -2.22
CA VAL A 158 13.46 -8.90 -1.27
C VAL A 158 13.53 -8.35 0.15
N LEU A 159 14.03 -7.12 0.29
CA LEU A 159 14.02 -6.41 1.57
C LEU A 159 12.57 -6.22 2.05
N LEU A 160 11.67 -5.75 1.16
CA LEU A 160 10.27 -5.55 1.48
C LEU A 160 9.60 -6.85 1.92
N ASP A 161 9.74 -7.94 1.16
CA ASP A 161 9.14 -9.24 1.46
C ASP A 161 9.64 -9.79 2.81
N ARG A 162 10.93 -9.60 3.12
CA ARG A 162 11.49 -9.98 4.42
C ARG A 162 10.84 -9.18 5.56
N MET A 163 10.73 -7.86 5.42
CA MET A 163 10.11 -7.02 6.45
C MET A 163 8.64 -7.38 6.68
N VAL A 164 7.90 -7.67 5.61
CA VAL A 164 6.52 -8.14 5.68
C VAL A 164 6.43 -9.46 6.43
N ALA A 165 7.28 -10.44 6.07
CA ALA A 165 7.30 -11.74 6.73
C ALA A 165 7.65 -11.64 8.22
N GLU A 166 8.61 -10.80 8.58
CA GLU A 166 9.00 -10.56 9.99
C GLU A 166 7.85 -9.92 10.77
N LYS A 167 7.18 -8.92 10.21
CA LYS A 167 6.06 -8.21 10.87
C LYS A 167 4.83 -9.11 11.01
N LEU A 168 4.47 -9.88 9.96
CA LEU A 168 3.37 -10.85 10.03
C LEU A 168 3.67 -11.96 11.04
N LYS A 169 4.91 -12.44 11.07
CA LYS A 169 5.33 -13.44 12.06
C LYS A 169 5.21 -12.91 13.50
N ALA A 170 5.67 -11.69 13.75
CA ALA A 170 5.55 -11.07 15.08
C ALA A 170 4.08 -10.95 15.51
N THR A 171 3.19 -10.62 14.57
CA THR A 171 1.75 -10.60 14.82
C THR A 171 1.23 -12.00 15.14
N ALA A 172 1.62 -13.01 14.36
CA ALA A 172 1.21 -14.40 14.61
C ALA A 172 1.70 -14.91 15.97
N ASP A 173 2.92 -14.54 16.38
CA ASP A 173 3.47 -14.89 17.69
C ASP A 173 2.61 -14.26 18.83
N GLN A 174 2.08 -13.03 18.64
CA GLN A 174 1.14 -12.40 19.58
C GLN A 174 -0.22 -13.11 19.61
N ILE A 175 -0.75 -13.49 18.45
CA ILE A 175 -2.02 -14.24 18.34
C ILE A 175 -1.87 -15.63 18.96
N ALA A 176 -0.69 -16.25 18.89
CA ALA A 176 -0.41 -17.53 19.54
C ALA A 176 -0.55 -17.47 21.07
N GLU A 177 -0.30 -16.32 21.70
CA GLU A 177 -0.50 -16.13 23.13
C GLU A 177 -1.97 -16.22 23.54
N GLU A 178 -2.91 -16.03 22.59
CA GLU A 178 -4.35 -16.25 22.83
C GLU A 178 -4.70 -17.73 23.04
N GLY A 179 -3.82 -18.67 22.62
CA GLY A 179 -3.96 -20.12 22.83
C GLY A 179 -4.53 -20.91 21.66
N TRP A 180 -4.65 -20.29 20.48
CA TRP A 180 -5.14 -20.96 19.25
C TRP A 180 -4.31 -22.20 18.91
N LYS A 181 -4.98 -23.26 18.49
CA LYS A 181 -4.36 -24.55 18.17
C LYS A 181 -3.36 -24.47 17.02
N TRP A 182 -3.66 -23.66 16.03
CA TRP A 182 -2.81 -23.42 14.88
C TRP A 182 -2.95 -21.96 14.37
N ILE A 183 -1.91 -21.46 13.71
CA ILE A 183 -1.93 -20.17 13.05
C ILE A 183 -1.26 -20.33 11.70
N GLU A 184 -1.95 -19.92 10.65
CA GLU A 184 -1.40 -19.83 9.31
C GLU A 184 -1.13 -18.37 8.94
N VAL A 185 0.03 -18.14 8.30
CA VAL A 185 0.50 -16.80 7.95
C VAL A 185 0.82 -16.73 6.48
N ALA A 186 0.22 -15.78 5.78
CA ALA A 186 0.53 -15.51 4.37
C ALA A 186 0.32 -14.03 4.06
N VAL A 187 0.96 -13.50 3.02
CA VAL A 187 0.66 -12.15 2.52
C VAL A 187 -0.75 -12.09 1.96
N SER A 188 -1.20 -13.18 1.35
CA SER A 188 -2.57 -13.39 0.87
C SER A 188 -2.84 -14.87 0.84
N PHE A 189 -4.03 -15.26 1.23
CA PHE A 189 -4.51 -16.62 1.01
C PHE A 189 -5.22 -16.74 -0.35
N PRO A 190 -5.16 -17.90 -1.02
CA PRO A 190 -5.95 -18.15 -2.22
C PRO A 190 -7.44 -18.16 -1.88
N TYR A 191 -8.28 -17.83 -2.86
CA TYR A 191 -9.74 -17.93 -2.70
C TYR A 191 -10.13 -19.36 -2.31
N GLY A 192 -11.00 -19.50 -1.29
CA GLY A 192 -11.44 -20.79 -0.77
C GLY A 192 -10.39 -21.49 0.11
N HIS A 193 -9.41 -20.80 0.64
CA HIS A 193 -8.42 -21.37 1.58
C HIS A 193 -9.05 -21.91 2.86
N ASP A 194 -10.25 -21.45 3.20
CA ASP A 194 -11.09 -21.84 4.33
C ASP A 194 -12.14 -22.91 3.96
N ASP A 195 -12.20 -23.35 2.69
CA ASP A 195 -13.13 -24.36 2.22
C ASP A 195 -12.95 -25.67 3.03
N GLY A 196 -14.04 -26.15 3.63
CA GLY A 196 -14.04 -27.36 4.43
C GLY A 196 -13.62 -27.19 5.88
N LEU A 197 -13.29 -25.99 6.32
CA LEU A 197 -13.14 -25.65 7.72
C LEU A 197 -14.50 -25.27 8.31
N ARG A 198 -14.72 -25.62 9.59
CA ARG A 198 -15.88 -25.12 10.31
C ARG A 198 -15.53 -23.82 11.02
N GLU A 199 -16.28 -22.78 10.73
CA GLU A 199 -16.16 -21.50 11.41
C GLU A 199 -16.93 -21.53 12.75
N LEU A 200 -16.28 -21.11 13.82
CA LEU A 200 -16.88 -20.93 15.14
C LEU A 200 -17.55 -19.58 15.24
N SER A 201 -18.77 -19.56 15.72
CA SER A 201 -19.47 -18.32 16.05
C SER A 201 -18.97 -17.82 17.41
N GLY A 202 -18.05 -16.87 17.40
CA GLY A 202 -17.67 -16.20 18.64
C GLY A 202 -18.77 -15.29 19.17
N VAL A 203 -18.62 -14.84 20.39
CA VAL A 203 -19.54 -13.90 21.04
C VAL A 203 -19.00 -12.49 20.90
N THR A 204 -19.75 -11.63 20.24
CA THR A 204 -19.38 -10.19 20.14
C THR A 204 -19.43 -9.56 21.53
N VAL A 205 -18.38 -8.85 21.90
CA VAL A 205 -18.33 -8.14 23.17
C VAL A 205 -19.35 -6.99 23.16
N ASP A 206 -20.32 -7.04 24.07
CA ASP A 206 -21.34 -6.01 24.20
C ASP A 206 -20.74 -4.63 24.50
N LEU A 207 -21.42 -3.59 24.03
CA LEU A 207 -21.10 -2.21 24.40
C LEU A 207 -21.32 -2.01 25.89
N THR A 208 -20.38 -1.37 26.54
CA THR A 208 -20.58 -0.83 27.91
C THR A 208 -21.63 0.28 27.89
N ASP A 209 -22.18 0.61 29.05
CA ASP A 209 -23.19 1.67 29.12
C ASP A 209 -22.62 3.05 28.71
N GLU A 210 -21.34 3.29 29.01
CA GLU A 210 -20.65 4.53 28.58
C GLU A 210 -20.46 4.58 27.05
N GLU A 211 -20.08 3.46 26.44
CA GLU A 211 -19.94 3.34 24.97
C GLU A 211 -21.30 3.50 24.26
N ARG A 212 -22.38 2.97 24.85
CA ARG A 212 -23.74 3.15 24.30
C ARG A 212 -24.15 4.61 24.28
N VAL A 213 -23.91 5.31 25.38
CA VAL A 213 -24.19 6.76 25.48
C VAL A 213 -23.36 7.55 24.48
N THR A 214 -22.09 7.23 24.36
CA THR A 214 -21.18 7.90 23.40
C THR A 214 -21.62 7.66 21.96
N ARG A 215 -21.95 6.42 21.60
CA ARG A 215 -22.43 6.05 20.25
C ARG A 215 -23.73 6.80 19.91
N GLU A 216 -24.66 6.88 20.87
CA GLU A 216 -25.94 7.57 20.67
C GLU A 216 -25.74 9.08 20.48
N ALA A 217 -24.86 9.69 21.29
CA ALA A 217 -24.52 11.11 21.15
C ALA A 217 -23.83 11.43 19.79
N LEU A 218 -22.94 10.56 19.33
CA LEU A 218 -22.29 10.71 18.01
C LEU A 218 -23.28 10.54 16.86
N ARG A 219 -24.25 9.60 16.95
CA ARG A 219 -25.32 9.47 15.97
C ARG A 219 -26.20 10.71 15.91
N GLU A 220 -26.61 11.23 17.06
CA GLU A 220 -27.39 12.46 17.12
C GLU A 220 -26.62 13.68 16.58
N GLU A 221 -25.29 13.73 16.79
CA GLU A 221 -24.45 14.77 16.20
C GLU A 221 -24.37 14.63 14.68
N TYR A 222 -24.15 13.41 14.17
CA TYR A 222 -24.11 13.10 12.75
C TYR A 222 -25.41 13.48 12.05
N ASP A 223 -26.55 13.00 12.55
CA ASP A 223 -27.89 13.28 12.00
C ASP A 223 -28.20 14.78 11.98
N ARG A 224 -27.75 15.52 13.00
CA ARG A 224 -27.92 16.97 13.09
C ARG A 224 -27.12 17.69 12.01
N ILE A 225 -25.86 17.33 11.84
CA ILE A 225 -24.99 17.91 10.81
C ILE A 225 -25.54 17.58 9.42
N GLU A 226 -25.93 16.34 9.16
CA GLU A 226 -26.50 15.92 7.88
C GLU A 226 -27.79 16.69 7.56
N ALA A 227 -28.68 16.88 8.56
CA ALA A 227 -29.90 17.64 8.39
C ALA A 227 -29.63 19.13 8.13
N GLU A 228 -28.66 19.75 8.80
CA GLU A 228 -28.27 21.15 8.65
C GLU A 228 -27.73 21.44 7.25
N TYR A 229 -26.92 20.52 6.71
CA TYR A 229 -26.25 20.68 5.41
C TYR A 229 -26.94 19.93 4.27
N SER A 230 -28.13 19.37 4.49
CA SER A 230 -28.89 18.57 3.49
C SER A 230 -29.18 19.28 2.17
N GLN A 231 -29.15 20.63 2.14
CA GLN A 231 -29.41 21.47 0.96
C GLN A 231 -28.13 22.16 0.42
N ALA A 232 -26.96 21.86 1.00
CA ALA A 232 -25.70 22.44 0.55
C ALA A 232 -25.16 21.67 -0.65
N ASP A 233 -24.70 22.38 -1.69
CA ASP A 233 -24.08 21.76 -2.86
C ASP A 233 -22.68 21.21 -2.54
N GLU A 234 -21.97 21.82 -1.55
CA GLU A 234 -20.67 21.38 -1.05
C GLU A 234 -20.61 21.56 0.48
N LEU A 235 -20.01 20.60 1.17
CA LEU A 235 -19.75 20.70 2.60
C LEU A 235 -18.49 21.54 2.85
N PRO A 236 -18.48 22.39 3.89
CA PRO A 236 -17.22 23.00 4.36
C PRO A 236 -16.23 21.92 4.83
N ASP A 237 -14.93 22.05 4.51
CA ASP A 237 -13.88 21.09 4.84
C ASP A 237 -13.90 20.64 6.31
N VAL A 238 -14.17 21.57 7.24
CA VAL A 238 -14.22 21.29 8.69
C VAL A 238 -15.41 20.38 9.05
N ILE A 239 -16.53 20.53 8.35
CA ILE A 239 -17.74 19.72 8.54
C ILE A 239 -17.53 18.33 7.96
N ASP A 240 -16.99 18.24 6.75
CA ASP A 240 -16.63 16.98 6.10
C ASP A 240 -15.64 16.16 6.96
N GLN A 241 -14.59 16.81 7.47
CA GLN A 241 -13.66 16.19 8.40
C GLN A 241 -14.37 15.68 9.67
N ARG A 242 -15.28 16.48 10.25
CA ARG A 242 -16.01 16.09 11.46
C ARG A 242 -16.92 14.88 11.24
N LEU A 243 -17.63 14.84 10.10
CA LEU A 243 -18.43 13.68 9.72
C LEU A 243 -17.57 12.44 9.59
N GLY A 244 -16.42 12.52 8.91
CA GLY A 244 -15.47 11.41 8.77
C GLY A 244 -14.93 10.92 10.13
N GLU A 245 -14.64 11.81 11.08
CA GLU A 245 -14.25 11.43 12.44
C GLU A 245 -15.37 10.69 13.19
N ILE A 246 -16.62 11.15 13.05
CA ILE A 246 -17.79 10.49 13.67
C ILE A 246 -17.99 9.11 13.05
N GLU A 247 -17.93 8.99 11.71
CA GLU A 247 -18.07 7.72 11.00
C GLU A 247 -17.03 6.70 11.45
N GLN A 248 -15.76 7.08 11.56
CA GLN A 248 -14.71 6.20 12.06
C GLN A 248 -14.99 5.67 13.46
N VAL A 249 -15.48 6.52 14.36
CA VAL A 249 -15.79 6.09 15.74
C VAL A 249 -17.04 5.20 15.77
N LEU A 250 -18.06 5.51 14.95
CA LEU A 250 -19.27 4.69 14.85
C LEU A 250 -18.95 3.31 14.25
N GLU A 251 -18.11 3.25 13.23
CA GLU A 251 -17.62 2.00 12.62
C GLU A 251 -16.84 1.15 13.66
N ALA A 252 -16.03 1.78 14.50
CA ALA A 252 -15.33 1.08 15.58
C ALA A 252 -16.28 0.47 16.62
N PHE A 253 -17.46 1.07 16.84
CA PHE A 253 -18.51 0.48 17.67
C PHE A 253 -19.27 -0.66 16.99
N GLU A 254 -19.29 -0.73 15.66
CA GLU A 254 -19.88 -1.83 14.90
C GLU A 254 -18.90 -3.00 14.77
N ASN A 255 -17.62 -2.71 14.55
CA ASN A 255 -16.53 -3.68 14.43
C ASN A 255 -16.02 -4.10 15.82
N ARG A 256 -16.88 -4.70 16.64
CA ARG A 256 -16.54 -5.14 17.99
C ARG A 256 -15.65 -6.38 18.00
N PRO A 257 -14.72 -6.48 18.94
CA PRO A 257 -13.95 -7.69 19.11
C PRO A 257 -14.88 -8.87 19.44
N VAL A 258 -14.57 -10.01 18.84
CA VAL A 258 -15.27 -11.26 19.09
C VAL A 258 -14.44 -12.03 20.11
N SER A 259 -15.10 -12.57 21.15
CA SER A 259 -14.51 -13.47 22.14
C SER A 259 -14.90 -14.90 21.86
N TYR A 260 -14.00 -15.82 22.15
CA TYR A 260 -14.20 -17.26 21.99
C TYR A 260 -13.98 -17.95 23.33
N ASP A 261 -14.71 -19.07 23.54
CA ASP A 261 -14.48 -19.89 24.71
C ASP A 261 -13.12 -20.60 24.64
N GLN A 262 -12.51 -20.87 25.80
CA GLN A 262 -11.21 -21.57 25.86
C GLN A 262 -11.24 -22.96 25.23
N ALA A 263 -12.38 -23.65 25.27
CA ALA A 263 -12.56 -24.93 24.62
C ALA A 263 -12.56 -24.80 23.08
N ASP A 264 -13.13 -23.73 22.56
CA ASP A 264 -13.17 -23.41 21.15
C ASP A 264 -11.78 -23.00 20.64
N ILE A 265 -11.07 -22.15 21.39
CA ILE A 265 -9.69 -21.72 21.07
C ILE A 265 -8.74 -22.93 20.99
N ALA A 266 -8.93 -23.93 21.88
CA ALA A 266 -8.07 -25.11 21.93
C ALA A 266 -8.20 -26.06 20.71
N ILE A 267 -9.27 -25.95 19.93
CA ILE A 267 -9.51 -26.78 18.73
C ILE A 267 -9.45 -26.00 17.42
N ALA A 268 -9.53 -24.66 17.49
CA ALA A 268 -9.56 -23.79 16.32
C ALA A 268 -8.22 -23.08 16.09
N GLY A 269 -8.10 -22.47 14.94
CA GLY A 269 -6.96 -21.67 14.58
C GLY A 269 -7.34 -20.33 14.00
N ALA A 270 -6.31 -19.61 13.52
CA ALA A 270 -6.45 -18.32 12.91
C ALA A 270 -5.60 -18.19 11.65
N PHE A 271 -6.08 -17.37 10.72
CA PHE A 271 -5.33 -16.89 9.56
C PHE A 271 -4.85 -15.46 9.80
N VAL A 272 -3.62 -15.20 9.45
CA VAL A 272 -3.01 -13.84 9.53
C VAL A 272 -2.53 -13.46 8.13
N SER A 273 -3.09 -12.40 7.57
CA SER A 273 -2.78 -11.95 6.22
C SER A 273 -2.89 -10.42 6.06
N LEU A 274 -2.77 -9.95 4.83
CA LEU A 274 -3.02 -8.56 4.46
C LEU A 274 -4.22 -8.45 3.53
N ASP A 275 -5.10 -7.52 3.84
CA ASP A 275 -6.19 -7.10 2.97
C ASP A 275 -5.67 -6.39 1.71
N ALA A 276 -6.58 -6.08 0.80
CA ALA A 276 -6.24 -5.43 -0.47
C ALA A 276 -5.68 -4.01 -0.29
N ASP A 277 -6.09 -3.32 0.76
CA ASP A 277 -5.67 -1.96 1.12
C ASP A 277 -4.36 -1.92 1.93
N GLY A 278 -3.79 -3.09 2.26
CA GLY A 278 -2.56 -3.20 3.06
C GLY A 278 -2.79 -3.21 4.56
N SER A 279 -4.03 -3.23 5.04
CA SER A 279 -4.34 -3.45 6.44
C SER A 279 -4.10 -4.91 6.84
N LEU A 280 -3.92 -5.14 8.14
CA LEU A 280 -3.74 -6.46 8.72
C LEU A 280 -5.10 -7.15 8.86
N SER A 281 -5.25 -8.35 8.29
CA SER A 281 -6.40 -9.23 8.47
C SER A 281 -6.06 -10.37 9.43
N ILE A 282 -6.92 -10.60 10.41
CA ILE A 282 -6.80 -11.69 11.38
C ILE A 282 -8.15 -12.37 11.51
N ASP A 283 -8.28 -13.52 10.83
CA ASP A 283 -9.51 -14.30 10.79
C ASP A 283 -9.38 -15.48 11.76
N ARG A 284 -10.20 -15.49 12.81
CA ARG A 284 -10.14 -16.44 13.92
C ARG A 284 -11.30 -17.41 13.90
N GLY A 285 -11.13 -18.56 14.57
CA GLY A 285 -12.22 -19.49 14.84
C GLY A 285 -12.43 -20.56 13.80
N TYR A 286 -11.41 -20.93 13.03
CA TYR A 286 -11.51 -21.99 12.02
C TYR A 286 -11.06 -23.34 12.58
N VAL A 287 -11.92 -24.36 12.50
CA VAL A 287 -11.66 -25.72 12.97
C VAL A 287 -11.39 -26.63 11.78
N ARG A 288 -10.26 -27.36 11.81
CA ARG A 288 -9.93 -28.38 10.81
C ARG A 288 -10.71 -29.67 11.09
N ALA A 289 -11.01 -30.44 10.05
CA ALA A 289 -11.74 -31.67 10.18
C ALA A 289 -11.08 -32.69 11.15
N GLU A 290 -9.73 -32.68 11.20
CA GLU A 290 -8.97 -33.53 12.14
C GLU A 290 -9.02 -33.04 13.59
N ASP A 291 -9.43 -31.80 13.81
CA ASP A 291 -9.50 -31.15 15.13
C ASP A 291 -10.90 -31.12 15.70
N GLU A 292 -11.89 -31.63 14.92
CA GLU A 292 -13.25 -31.75 15.42
C GLU A 292 -13.31 -32.70 16.63
N PRO A 293 -14.04 -32.33 17.70
CA PRO A 293 -14.30 -33.26 18.81
C PRO A 293 -14.95 -34.52 18.29
N GLN A 294 -14.35 -35.70 18.53
CA GLN A 294 -15.00 -36.94 18.24
C GLN A 294 -16.29 -37.03 19.06
N ALA A 295 -17.44 -37.08 18.38
CA ALA A 295 -18.68 -37.38 19.07
C ALA A 295 -18.49 -38.72 19.79
N GLU A 296 -18.54 -38.70 21.13
CA GLU A 296 -18.61 -39.94 21.87
C GLU A 296 -19.85 -40.69 21.35
N PRO A 297 -19.76 -42.00 20.96
CA PRO A 297 -20.93 -42.72 20.57
C PRO A 297 -21.85 -42.76 21.78
N ASP A 298 -23.04 -42.17 21.66
CA ASP A 298 -24.09 -42.21 22.66
C ASP A 298 -24.25 -43.66 23.07
N GLY A 299 -23.68 -44.01 24.21
CA GLY A 299 -23.86 -45.28 24.87
C GLY A 299 -25.25 -45.33 25.46
N GLU A 300 -25.88 -46.46 25.21
CA GLU A 300 -27.12 -46.94 25.79
C GLU A 300 -28.42 -46.65 25.02
N ALA A 301 -28.61 -47.44 23.95
CA ALA A 301 -29.94 -47.82 23.57
C ALA A 301 -30.50 -48.70 24.69
N SER A 302 -31.40 -48.15 25.48
CA SER A 302 -32.27 -48.86 26.39
C SER A 302 -33.02 -49.96 25.64
N GLU A 303 -32.79 -51.22 26.01
CA GLU A 303 -33.65 -52.35 25.64
C GLU A 303 -35.07 -52.09 26.15
N GLY A 304 -36.02 -52.08 25.25
CA GLY A 304 -37.42 -51.96 25.60
C GLY A 304 -38.34 -52.27 24.42
N ASP A 305 -38.72 -53.55 24.35
CA ASP A 305 -40.00 -54.09 23.82
C ASP A 305 -40.22 -54.17 22.30
N GLN A 306 -40.14 -55.38 21.80
CA GLN A 306 -40.75 -55.83 20.53
C GLN A 306 -42.26 -55.84 20.62
N PRO A 307 -43.00 -55.58 19.51
CA PRO A 307 -43.82 -56.63 18.95
C PRO A 307 -43.62 -56.88 17.45
N ASP A 308 -43.62 -58.15 17.17
CA ASP A 308 -43.74 -58.83 15.87
C ASP A 308 -44.66 -58.12 14.87
N THR A 309 -44.27 -57.98 13.64
CA THR A 309 -45.06 -58.15 12.40
C THR A 309 -44.19 -58.25 11.13
N PRO A 310 -44.62 -58.98 10.08
CA PRO A 310 -43.76 -59.80 9.24
C PRO A 310 -43.24 -59.06 7.97
N ALA A 311 -42.19 -59.69 7.42
CA ALA A 311 -41.48 -59.37 6.20
C ALA A 311 -42.33 -58.98 4.99
N ALA A 312 -42.01 -57.84 4.35
CA ALA A 312 -42.33 -57.59 2.96
C ALA A 312 -41.04 -57.44 2.18
N GLN A 313 -40.74 -58.42 1.36
CA GLN A 313 -39.67 -58.44 0.38
C GLN A 313 -39.84 -57.28 -0.60
N ARG A 314 -38.84 -56.43 -0.74
CA ARG A 314 -38.71 -55.51 -1.89
C ARG A 314 -37.53 -55.92 -2.74
N ALA A 315 -37.86 -56.23 -3.95
CA ALA A 315 -36.97 -56.66 -5.02
C ALA A 315 -35.96 -55.54 -5.38
N VAL A 316 -34.69 -55.93 -5.51
CA VAL A 316 -33.62 -55.17 -6.12
C VAL A 316 -33.81 -55.26 -7.63
N ILE A 317 -33.98 -54.11 -8.30
CA ILE A 317 -33.88 -54.04 -9.76
C ILE A 317 -32.49 -53.44 -10.09
N THR A 318 -31.63 -54.32 -10.62
CA THR A 318 -30.36 -53.94 -11.24
C THR A 318 -30.64 -53.55 -12.69
N ILE A 319 -30.38 -52.31 -13.11
CA ILE A 319 -30.32 -51.94 -14.50
C ILE A 319 -28.84 -51.73 -14.85
N GLY A 320 -28.28 -52.69 -15.56
CA GLY A 320 -27.04 -52.59 -16.27
C GLY A 320 -27.31 -52.03 -17.67
N GLY A 321 -26.39 -51.23 -18.21
CA GLY A 321 -26.50 -50.78 -19.59
C GLY A 321 -25.40 -49.83 -19.96
N LYS A 322 -24.37 -50.38 -20.59
CA LYS A 322 -23.41 -49.92 -21.61
C LYS A 322 -22.72 -48.56 -21.40
#